data_7f90fb3acd96c50116b0e4216c980c9a
#
_entry.id   7f90fb3acd96c50116b0e4216c980c9a
#
_cell.length_a   1.000
_cell.length_b   1.000
_cell.length_c   1.000
_cell.angle_alpha   90.00
_cell.angle_beta   90.00
_cell.angle_gamma   90.00
#
_symmetry.space_group_name_H-M   'P 1'
#
loop_
_entity.id
_entity.type
_entity.pdbx_description
1 polymer ?
#
loop_
_entity_poly.entity_id
_entity_poly.type
_entity_poly.pdbx_seq_one_letter_code
_entity_poly.pdbx_strand_id
1 'polypeptide(L)'
;ELIKIGRVPNGSNYRFKMLMDKTIEATTLTEPYISLAEKMGCRVVISAFHHGTDVASDRVDGETYAAFNRAIREAVRRIMANKRAYMHYFIDYYRDRDPQISQLTIDDLRESRLYLVDPAPIPADELQRTYDWMKSWDFLETAPCATDLVNVNV
;
A
#
# COMPACT_ATOMS: atom_id res chain seq x y z
N GLU A 1 -6.66 -29.63 8.69
CA GLU A 1 -6.19 -29.48 7.30
C GLU A 1 -5.25 -28.29 7.23
N LEU A 2 -4.04 -28.48 6.73
CA LEU A 2 -3.05 -27.41 6.65
C LEU A 2 -3.41 -26.47 5.49
N ILE A 3 -3.54 -25.19 5.76
CA ILE A 3 -3.72 -24.16 4.72
C ILE A 3 -2.49 -24.18 3.82
N LYS A 4 -2.68 -24.44 2.54
CA LYS A 4 -1.62 -24.39 1.56
C LYS A 4 -1.28 -22.93 1.27
N ILE A 5 -0.09 -22.50 1.65
CA ILE A 5 0.45 -21.20 1.28
C ILE A 5 1.14 -21.36 -0.08
N GLY A 6 0.61 -20.71 -1.09
CA GLY A 6 1.15 -20.73 -2.46
C GLY A 6 1.58 -19.33 -2.90
N ARG A 7 2.44 -19.26 -3.90
CA ARG A 7 2.73 -18.00 -4.58
C ARG A 7 1.50 -17.57 -5.38
N VAL A 8 1.03 -16.36 -5.12
CA VAL A 8 -0.03 -15.73 -5.90
C VAL A 8 0.55 -14.58 -6.73
N PRO A 9 -0.04 -14.23 -7.88
CA PRO A 9 0.40 -13.09 -8.67
C PRO A 9 0.43 -11.81 -7.83
N ASN A 10 1.41 -10.96 -8.09
CA ASN A 10 1.46 -9.64 -7.49
C ASN A 10 0.40 -8.75 -8.16
N GLY A 11 -0.50 -8.20 -7.38
CA GLY A 11 -1.60 -7.36 -7.85
C GLY A 11 -2.92 -7.76 -7.22
N SER A 12 -3.64 -6.77 -6.66
CA SER A 12 -4.91 -7.02 -5.97
C SER A 12 -6.00 -7.55 -6.89
N ASN A 13 -6.02 -7.13 -8.16
CA ASN A 13 -6.97 -7.63 -9.15
C ASN A 13 -6.86 -9.14 -9.39
N TYR A 14 -5.65 -9.68 -9.53
CA TYR A 14 -5.44 -11.12 -9.71
C TYR A 14 -5.80 -11.91 -8.46
N ARG A 15 -5.38 -11.43 -7.29
CA ARG A 15 -5.70 -12.07 -6.01
C ARG A 15 -7.20 -12.03 -5.72
N PHE A 16 -7.86 -10.91 -6.04
CA PHE A 16 -9.30 -10.78 -5.95
C PHE A 16 -10.01 -11.83 -6.84
N LYS A 17 -9.60 -11.96 -8.11
CA LYS A 17 -10.15 -12.95 -9.01
C LYS A 17 -9.99 -14.38 -8.46
N MET A 18 -8.81 -14.74 -7.99
CA MET A 18 -8.54 -16.06 -7.40
C MET A 18 -9.45 -16.34 -6.19
N LEU A 19 -9.72 -15.32 -5.37
CA LEU A 19 -10.63 -15.42 -4.24
C LEU A 19 -12.09 -15.66 -4.71
N MET A 20 -12.54 -14.93 -5.73
CA MET A 20 -13.90 -15.09 -6.29
C MET A 20 -14.07 -16.44 -6.99
N ASP A 21 -13.05 -16.91 -7.70
CA ASP A 21 -13.03 -18.24 -8.35
C ASP A 21 -12.84 -19.39 -7.34
N LYS A 22 -12.69 -19.09 -6.03
CA LYS A 22 -12.47 -20.06 -4.96
C LYS A 22 -11.21 -20.93 -5.15
N THR A 23 -10.23 -20.43 -5.89
CA THR A 23 -8.93 -21.10 -6.05
C THR A 23 -8.01 -20.85 -4.85
N ILE A 24 -8.32 -19.84 -4.05
CA ILE A 24 -7.75 -19.56 -2.74
C ILE A 24 -8.85 -19.21 -1.75
N GLU A 25 -8.63 -19.50 -0.49
CA GLU A 25 -9.63 -19.29 0.57
C GLU A 25 -9.47 -17.92 1.26
N ALA A 26 -8.27 -17.36 1.25
CA ALA A 26 -7.96 -16.05 1.83
C ALA A 26 -6.80 -15.39 1.09
N THR A 27 -6.77 -14.07 1.11
CA THR A 27 -5.70 -13.29 0.48
C THR A 27 -5.61 -11.88 1.08
N THR A 28 -4.50 -11.20 0.80
CA THR A 28 -4.35 -9.77 1.09
C THR A 28 -4.83 -8.94 -0.11
N LEU A 29 -5.61 -7.92 0.16
CA LEU A 29 -6.09 -6.96 -0.84
C LEU A 29 -5.83 -5.54 -0.36
N THR A 30 -5.82 -4.60 -1.29
CA THR A 30 -5.84 -3.16 -1.04
C THR A 30 -7.15 -2.57 -1.57
N GLU A 31 -7.52 -1.37 -1.15
CA GLU A 31 -8.65 -0.68 -1.77
C GLU A 31 -8.39 -0.42 -3.27
N PRO A 32 -9.41 -0.48 -4.11
CA PRO A 32 -10.84 -0.68 -3.84
C PRO A 32 -11.27 -2.17 -3.76
N TYR A 33 -10.35 -3.11 -3.93
CA TYR A 33 -10.69 -4.55 -3.96
C TYR A 33 -11.14 -5.11 -2.60
N ILE A 34 -10.75 -4.50 -1.48
CA ILE A 34 -11.28 -4.88 -0.17
C ILE A 34 -12.78 -4.62 -0.13
N SER A 35 -13.19 -3.41 -0.48
CA SER A 35 -14.61 -3.01 -0.50
C SER A 35 -15.40 -3.82 -1.53
N LEU A 36 -14.83 -4.12 -2.69
CA LEU A 36 -15.47 -4.98 -3.68
C LEU A 36 -15.67 -6.40 -3.15
N ALA A 37 -14.68 -6.98 -2.51
CA ALA A 37 -14.78 -8.31 -1.90
C ALA A 37 -15.84 -8.35 -0.79
N GLU A 38 -15.92 -7.32 0.07
CA GLU A 38 -16.98 -7.23 1.08
C GLU A 38 -18.37 -7.13 0.44
N LYS A 39 -18.52 -6.33 -0.62
CA LYS A 39 -19.78 -6.21 -1.38
C LYS A 39 -20.21 -7.55 -1.99
N MET A 40 -19.25 -8.38 -2.35
CA MET A 40 -19.50 -9.74 -2.89
C MET A 40 -19.61 -10.83 -1.81
N GLY A 41 -19.72 -10.44 -0.53
CA GLY A 41 -19.98 -11.36 0.58
C GLY A 41 -18.72 -11.90 1.28
N CYS A 42 -17.54 -11.44 0.92
CA CYS A 42 -16.34 -11.76 1.68
C CYS A 42 -16.29 -10.99 3.01
N ARG A 43 -15.49 -11.49 3.95
CA ARG A 43 -15.26 -10.80 5.23
C ARG A 43 -13.79 -10.45 5.40
N VAL A 44 -13.53 -9.31 5.98
CA VAL A 44 -12.18 -8.96 6.44
C VAL A 44 -11.88 -9.73 7.72
N VAL A 45 -10.77 -10.48 7.71
CA VAL A 45 -10.29 -11.24 8.87
C VAL A 45 -9.32 -10.41 9.69
N ILE A 46 -8.43 -9.68 9.03
CA ILE A 46 -7.45 -8.80 9.64
C ILE A 46 -7.19 -7.60 8.73
N SER A 47 -6.97 -6.44 9.32
CA SER A 47 -6.52 -5.25 8.61
C SER A 47 -5.19 -4.79 9.17
N ALA A 48 -4.30 -4.36 8.29
CA ALA A 48 -3.02 -3.76 8.65
C ALA A 48 -2.77 -2.54 7.77
N PHE A 49 -2.09 -1.56 8.32
CA PHE A 49 -1.49 -0.48 7.55
C PHE A 49 0.01 -0.76 7.41
N HIS A 50 0.55 -0.45 6.27
CA HIS A 50 1.98 -0.53 6.04
C HIS A 50 2.47 0.80 5.48
N HIS A 51 3.70 1.15 5.79
CA HIS A 51 4.33 2.33 5.23
C HIS A 51 4.68 2.08 3.76
N GLY A 52 4.31 3.02 2.90
CA GLY A 52 4.88 3.12 1.56
C GLY A 52 6.23 3.83 1.65
N THR A 53 7.18 3.42 0.83
CA THR A 53 8.47 4.09 0.71
C THR A 53 8.58 4.68 -0.68
N ASP A 54 8.87 5.97 -0.77
CA ASP A 54 9.18 6.63 -2.03
C ASP A 54 10.65 6.39 -2.38
N VAL A 55 10.88 6.08 -3.64
CA VAL A 55 12.21 5.85 -4.19
C VAL A 55 12.46 6.88 -5.29
N ALA A 56 13.51 7.65 -5.15
CA ALA A 56 13.96 8.59 -6.16
C ALA A 56 15.27 8.11 -6.81
N SER A 57 15.45 8.40 -8.10
CA SER A 57 16.74 8.18 -8.75
C SER A 57 17.75 9.26 -8.33
N ASP A 58 19.03 8.95 -8.48
CA ASP A 58 20.16 9.87 -8.25
C ASP A 58 20.15 11.15 -9.11
N ARG A 59 19.27 11.19 -10.14
CA ARG A 59 19.05 12.36 -10.98
C ARG A 59 18.09 13.38 -10.37
N VAL A 60 17.41 13.05 -9.29
CA VAL A 60 16.51 13.95 -8.57
C VAL A 60 17.34 14.70 -7.53
N ASP A 61 17.49 16.01 -7.73
CA ASP A 61 18.19 16.85 -6.78
C ASP A 61 17.35 17.12 -5.51
N GLY A 62 18.03 17.55 -4.44
CA GLY A 62 17.39 17.78 -3.15
C GLY A 62 16.32 18.87 -3.17
N GLU A 63 16.43 19.90 -4.04
CA GLU A 63 15.43 20.95 -4.16
C GLU A 63 14.13 20.41 -4.78
N THR A 64 14.25 19.65 -5.87
CA THR A 64 13.13 18.96 -6.54
C THR A 64 12.45 18.00 -5.57
N TYR A 65 13.21 17.21 -4.83
CA TYR A 65 12.66 16.28 -3.85
C TYR A 65 11.94 17.00 -2.70
N ALA A 66 12.52 18.08 -2.18
CA ALA A 66 11.88 18.90 -1.15
C ALA A 66 10.58 19.56 -1.66
N ALA A 67 10.55 20.03 -2.92
CA ALA A 67 9.34 20.57 -3.53
C ALA A 67 8.25 19.50 -3.67
N PHE A 68 8.59 18.29 -4.09
CA PHE A 68 7.69 17.14 -4.14
C PHE A 68 7.11 16.82 -2.76
N ASN A 69 7.95 16.72 -1.73
CA ASN A 69 7.49 16.45 -0.37
C ASN A 69 6.56 17.55 0.17
N ARG A 70 6.79 18.82 -0.16
CA ARG A 70 5.85 19.89 0.20
C ARG A 70 4.49 19.69 -0.46
N ALA A 71 4.46 19.30 -1.73
CA ALA A 71 3.21 19.03 -2.45
C ALA A 71 2.47 17.82 -1.85
N ILE A 72 3.19 16.76 -1.49
CA ILE A 72 2.61 15.58 -0.81
C ILE A 72 2.00 15.97 0.53
N ARG A 73 2.70 16.73 1.38
CA ARG A 73 2.16 17.19 2.68
C ARG A 73 0.87 17.97 2.51
N GLU A 74 0.83 18.87 1.54
CA GLU A 74 -0.40 19.64 1.26
C GLU A 74 -1.54 18.72 0.77
N ALA A 75 -1.26 17.75 -0.08
CA ALA A 75 -2.23 16.76 -0.52
C ALA A 75 -2.75 15.92 0.66
N VAL A 76 -1.86 15.40 1.50
CA VAL A 76 -2.21 14.65 2.72
C VAL A 76 -3.12 15.48 3.61
N ARG A 77 -2.74 16.75 3.89
CA ARG A 77 -3.55 17.66 4.71
C ARG A 77 -4.97 17.83 4.15
N ARG A 78 -5.12 18.05 2.85
CA ARG A 78 -6.42 18.23 2.20
C ARG A 78 -7.25 16.96 2.25
N ILE A 79 -6.66 15.83 1.91
CA ILE A 79 -7.34 14.53 1.89
C ILE A 79 -7.81 14.16 3.30
N MET A 80 -6.93 14.28 4.30
CA MET A 80 -7.26 13.91 5.66
C MET A 80 -8.30 14.83 6.31
N ALA A 81 -8.39 16.11 5.87
CA ALA A 81 -9.42 17.04 6.31
C ALA A 81 -10.83 16.70 5.77
N ASN A 82 -10.92 16.07 4.60
CA ASN A 82 -12.20 15.66 4.00
C ASN A 82 -11.98 14.43 3.10
N LYS A 83 -11.81 13.28 3.71
CA LYS A 83 -11.52 12.02 3.03
C LYS A 83 -12.59 11.67 1.97
N ARG A 84 -13.86 11.87 2.32
CA ARG A 84 -14.96 11.52 1.45
C ARG A 84 -14.90 12.22 0.09
N ALA A 85 -14.45 13.47 0.06
CA ALA A 85 -14.32 14.23 -1.19
C ALA A 85 -13.29 13.62 -2.17
N TYR A 86 -12.37 12.80 -1.68
CA TYR A 86 -11.29 12.21 -2.48
C TYR A 86 -11.45 10.69 -2.71
N MET A 87 -12.39 10.04 -2.01
CA MET A 87 -12.56 8.59 -2.13
C MET A 87 -12.99 8.13 -3.53
N HIS A 88 -13.65 9.00 -4.31
CA HIS A 88 -14.02 8.67 -5.68
C HIS A 88 -12.82 8.32 -6.56
N TYR A 89 -11.61 8.85 -6.27
CA TYR A 89 -10.40 8.51 -7.01
C TYR A 89 -10.02 7.04 -6.94
N PHE A 90 -10.36 6.32 -5.87
CA PHE A 90 -10.17 4.86 -5.83
C PHE A 90 -10.99 4.14 -6.89
N ILE A 91 -12.21 4.61 -7.13
CA ILE A 91 -13.09 4.01 -8.15
C ILE A 91 -12.65 4.46 -9.54
N ASP A 92 -12.47 5.77 -9.74
CA ASP A 92 -12.18 6.36 -11.05
C ASP A 92 -10.85 5.85 -11.63
N TYR A 93 -9.82 5.70 -10.79
CA TYR A 93 -8.52 5.21 -11.23
C TYR A 93 -8.55 3.77 -11.75
N TYR A 94 -9.39 2.93 -11.16
CA TYR A 94 -9.43 1.50 -11.48
C TYR A 94 -10.55 1.11 -12.46
N ARG A 95 -11.57 1.92 -12.60
CA ARG A 95 -12.76 1.64 -13.42
C ARG A 95 -12.44 1.20 -14.85
N ASP A 96 -11.53 1.91 -15.49
CA ASP A 96 -11.14 1.62 -16.89
C ASP A 96 -10.22 0.40 -17.01
N ARG A 97 -9.60 -0.02 -15.90
CA ARG A 97 -8.67 -1.15 -15.85
C ARG A 97 -9.35 -2.43 -15.40
N ASP A 98 -10.36 -2.31 -14.59
CA ASP A 98 -11.15 -3.43 -14.07
C ASP A 98 -12.62 -3.03 -13.99
N PRO A 99 -13.45 -3.47 -14.98
CA PRO A 99 -14.87 -3.13 -15.03
C PRO A 99 -15.66 -3.52 -13.78
N GLN A 100 -15.18 -4.50 -12.99
CA GLN A 100 -15.87 -4.90 -11.76
C GLN A 100 -15.89 -3.78 -10.72
N ILE A 101 -14.90 -2.88 -10.74
CA ILE A 101 -14.83 -1.72 -9.84
C ILE A 101 -16.00 -0.74 -10.08
N SER A 102 -16.57 -0.71 -11.28
CA SER A 102 -17.74 0.13 -11.58
C SER A 102 -18.99 -0.24 -10.78
N GLN A 103 -19.02 -1.38 -10.12
CA GLN A 103 -20.08 -1.78 -9.21
C GLN A 103 -20.01 -1.06 -7.85
N LEU A 104 -18.85 -0.45 -7.53
CA LEU A 104 -18.66 0.30 -6.30
C LEU A 104 -19.19 1.72 -6.42
N THR A 105 -19.71 2.19 -5.31
CA THR A 105 -20.02 3.60 -5.03
C THR A 105 -19.14 4.09 -3.89
N ILE A 106 -19.13 5.40 -3.66
CA ILE A 106 -18.39 5.99 -2.51
C ILE A 106 -18.90 5.42 -1.18
N ASP A 107 -20.17 5.06 -1.10
CA ASP A 107 -20.77 4.52 0.13
C ASP A 107 -20.31 3.08 0.44
N ASP A 108 -19.78 2.36 -0.52
CA ASP A 108 -19.17 1.05 -0.31
C ASP A 108 -17.76 1.16 0.29
N LEU A 109 -17.12 2.32 0.18
CA LEU A 109 -15.77 2.56 0.67
C LEU A 109 -15.78 3.03 2.13
N ARG A 110 -14.79 2.60 2.92
CA ARG A 110 -14.68 3.00 4.33
C ARG A 110 -13.61 4.07 4.50
N GLU A 111 -13.99 5.24 4.99
CA GLU A 111 -13.07 6.35 5.26
C GLU A 111 -11.92 5.97 6.21
N SER A 112 -12.17 5.04 7.14
CA SER A 112 -11.14 4.54 8.07
C SER A 112 -9.98 3.81 7.38
N ARG A 113 -10.18 3.36 6.13
CA ARG A 113 -9.14 2.70 5.34
C ARG A 113 -8.29 3.66 4.51
N LEU A 114 -8.74 4.90 4.37
CA LEU A 114 -7.93 5.97 3.79
C LEU A 114 -7.15 6.64 4.92
N TYR A 115 -5.91 6.20 5.09
CA TYR A 115 -5.00 6.73 6.09
C TYR A 115 -3.68 7.12 5.45
N LEU A 116 -3.39 8.41 5.46
CA LEU A 116 -2.18 8.98 4.89
C LEU A 116 -1.45 9.76 5.99
N VAL A 117 -0.14 9.69 5.96
CA VAL A 117 0.75 10.43 6.86
C VAL A 117 1.65 11.36 6.07
N ASP A 118 2.14 12.39 6.72
CA ASP A 118 3.13 13.28 6.11
C ASP A 118 4.40 12.48 5.76
N PRO A 119 5.01 12.76 4.59
CA PRO A 119 6.30 12.19 4.28
C PRO A 119 7.33 12.62 5.33
N ALA A 120 8.02 11.63 5.87
CA ALA A 120 9.04 11.78 6.89
C ALA A 120 10.18 10.79 6.64
N PRO A 121 11.39 11.07 7.07
CA PRO A 121 12.48 10.10 7.07
C PRO A 121 12.06 8.84 7.85
N ILE A 122 12.54 7.69 7.42
CA ILE A 122 12.34 6.43 8.15
C ILE A 122 13.07 6.54 9.50
N PRO A 123 12.39 6.30 10.63
CA PRO A 123 13.06 6.30 11.94
C PRO A 123 14.21 5.28 11.97
N ALA A 124 15.36 5.68 12.53
CA ALA A 124 16.57 4.85 12.53
C ALA A 124 16.36 3.48 13.21
N ASP A 125 15.55 3.45 14.26
CA ASP A 125 15.22 2.21 14.98
C ASP A 125 14.29 1.28 14.16
N GLU A 126 13.40 1.84 13.36
CA GLU A 126 12.57 1.07 12.41
C GLU A 126 13.42 0.48 11.28
N LEU A 127 14.33 1.28 10.74
CA LEU A 127 15.27 0.84 9.73
C LEU A 127 16.15 -0.29 10.26
N GLN A 128 16.69 -0.14 11.49
CA GLN A 128 17.52 -1.16 12.10
C GLN A 128 16.74 -2.46 12.35
N ARG A 129 15.51 -2.37 12.88
CA ARG A 129 14.64 -3.56 13.08
C ARG A 129 14.35 -4.28 11.77
N THR A 130 14.06 -3.53 10.71
CA THR A 130 13.82 -4.12 9.38
C THR A 130 15.07 -4.80 8.85
N TYR A 131 16.24 -4.17 8.98
CA TYR A 131 17.52 -4.73 8.60
C TYR A 131 17.81 -6.04 9.34
N ASP A 132 17.67 -6.04 10.66
CA ASP A 132 17.95 -7.23 11.49
C ASP A 132 16.99 -8.39 11.14
N TRP A 133 15.73 -8.06 10.88
CA TRP A 133 14.75 -9.04 10.43
C TRP A 133 15.12 -9.62 9.06
N MET A 134 15.43 -8.77 8.07
CA MET A 134 15.85 -9.23 6.74
C MET A 134 17.10 -10.10 6.81
N LYS A 135 18.06 -9.71 7.64
CA LYS A 135 19.28 -10.48 7.85
C LYS A 135 19.00 -11.84 8.50
N SER A 136 18.08 -11.93 9.44
CA SER A 136 17.69 -13.18 10.08
C SER A 136 17.06 -14.21 9.13
N TRP A 137 16.58 -13.74 7.96
CA TRP A 137 15.98 -14.56 6.92
C TRP A 137 16.88 -14.71 5.67
N ASP A 138 18.15 -14.33 5.76
CA ASP A 138 19.10 -14.36 4.64
C ASP A 138 18.61 -13.62 3.38
N PHE A 139 17.87 -12.51 3.56
CA PHE A 139 17.38 -11.69 2.45
C PHE A 139 18.39 -10.64 1.97
N LEU A 140 19.47 -10.42 2.73
CA LEU A 140 20.49 -9.42 2.43
C LEU A 140 21.81 -10.12 2.07
N GLU A 141 22.16 -10.08 0.78
CA GLU A 141 23.41 -10.67 0.29
C GLU A 141 24.62 -9.74 0.52
N THR A 142 24.43 -8.42 0.47
CA THR A 142 25.55 -7.46 0.36
C THR A 142 25.43 -6.19 1.22
N ALA A 143 24.36 -5.95 1.95
CA ALA A 143 24.22 -4.73 2.75
C ALA A 143 24.95 -4.86 4.10
N PRO A 144 26.10 -4.20 4.34
CA PRO A 144 26.86 -4.34 5.57
C PRO A 144 26.19 -3.70 6.78
N CYS A 145 25.37 -2.66 6.59
CA CYS A 145 24.63 -2.01 7.67
C CYS A 145 23.27 -1.46 7.20
N ALA A 146 22.41 -1.12 8.17
CA ALA A 146 21.06 -0.62 7.90
C ALA A 146 21.06 0.70 7.09
N THR A 147 22.04 1.57 7.33
CA THR A 147 22.15 2.85 6.64
C THR A 147 22.48 2.74 5.16
N ASP A 148 22.97 1.59 4.70
CA ASP A 148 23.24 1.36 3.28
C ASP A 148 21.98 1.07 2.48
N LEU A 149 20.85 0.81 3.16
CA LEU A 149 19.57 0.52 2.52
C LEU A 149 18.80 1.77 2.10
N VAL A 150 19.11 2.92 2.69
CA VAL A 150 18.38 4.17 2.43
C VAL A 150 19.32 5.37 2.42
N ASN A 151 19.05 6.31 1.56
CA ASN A 151 19.71 7.63 1.62
C ASN A 151 18.85 8.56 2.48
N VAL A 152 19.31 8.85 3.68
CA VAL A 152 18.63 9.74 4.64
C VAL A 152 19.05 11.21 4.52
N ASN A 153 19.91 11.55 3.56
CA ASN A 153 20.49 12.88 3.40
C ASN A 153 19.80 13.73 2.31
N VAL A 154 18.59 13.36 1.89
CA VAL A 154 17.83 14.08 0.86
C VAL A 154 16.58 14.71 1.45
#